data_d1bc9b4d3c57e50c045609af854a45ce
#
_entry.id   d1bc9b4d3c57e50c045609af854a45ce
#
_cell.length_a   1.000
_cell.length_b   1.000
_cell.length_c   1.000
_cell.angle_alpha   90.00
_cell.angle_beta   90.00
_cell.angle_gamma   90.00
#
_symmetry.space_group_name_H-M   'P 1'
#
loop_
_entity.id
_entity.type
_entity.pdbx_description
1 polymer ?
#
loop_
_entity_poly.entity_id
_entity_poly.type
_entity_poly.pdbx_seq_one_letter_code
_entity_poly.pdbx_strand_id
1 'polypeptide(L)'
;MRLLLLIISWLFITAGTNAQELLAKVTINHNQIQGTDASVFDNLQQTLEQFINDKQWTSLQFQKNERIICNFNITVTKYDASSNLFTCTALIQANRPVYNSAYNSTLYNNKDGDFNFEFAQFDQLNFNEEQIDNQLTALIAYYAYLIIGMNLDSFSPMGGEDILQRCLNLVNNAQNLNFTGWKAFENDRNRFAFINDYMEGAMKPFRQLQYDYYRSGLDEMANNVERGRTNITTTIETNLKKAHEDKPLSTLPQIWTDYKKDELANIYNGKGTQKEKESVYEILFSINAS
;
A
#
# COMPACT_ATOMS: atom_id res chain seq x y z
N MET A 1 31.92 -6.47 42.66
CA MET A 1 32.06 -7.01 41.29
C MET A 1 30.86 -7.80 40.79
N ARG A 2 30.32 -8.80 41.51
CA ARG A 2 29.15 -9.59 41.05
C ARG A 2 27.86 -8.75 40.86
N LEU A 3 27.62 -7.76 41.70
CA LEU A 3 26.45 -6.86 41.62
C LEU A 3 26.53 -5.92 40.39
N LEU A 4 27.74 -5.45 40.05
CA LEU A 4 27.97 -4.59 38.91
C LEU A 4 27.77 -5.34 37.58
N LEU A 5 28.13 -6.62 37.51
CA LEU A 5 27.90 -7.50 36.37
C LEU A 5 26.39 -7.81 36.14
N LEU A 6 25.62 -7.88 37.19
CA LEU A 6 24.15 -8.07 37.11
C LEU A 6 23.44 -6.80 36.61
N ILE A 7 23.91 -5.60 37.00
CA ILE A 7 23.36 -4.33 36.50
C ILE A 7 23.71 -4.11 35.05
N ILE A 8 24.92 -4.46 34.60
CA ILE A 8 25.32 -4.40 33.19
C ILE A 8 24.53 -5.41 32.35
N SER A 9 24.25 -6.60 32.85
CA SER A 9 23.40 -7.59 32.18
C SER A 9 21.94 -7.12 32.00
N TRP A 10 21.42 -6.35 32.95
CA TRP A 10 20.06 -5.78 32.88
C TRP A 10 19.93 -4.61 31.88
N LEU A 11 21.02 -3.87 31.63
CA LEU A 11 21.04 -2.80 30.66
C LEU A 11 21.03 -3.28 29.19
N PHE A 12 21.41 -4.53 28.93
CA PHE A 12 21.39 -5.12 27.57
C PHE A 12 20.04 -5.76 27.18
N ILE A 13 19.08 -5.89 28.10
CA ILE A 13 17.79 -6.57 27.83
C ILE A 13 16.73 -5.59 27.26
N THR A 14 17.00 -4.28 27.23
CA THR A 14 16.05 -3.27 26.75
C THR A 14 16.35 -2.72 25.34
N ALA A 15 17.21 -3.34 24.56
CA ALA A 15 17.24 -3.11 23.13
C ALA A 15 16.03 -3.82 22.52
N GLY A 16 14.84 -3.26 22.74
CA GLY A 16 13.66 -3.63 21.97
C GLY A 16 14.03 -3.45 20.51
N THR A 17 14.16 -4.53 19.76
CA THR A 17 14.25 -4.49 18.32
C THR A 17 12.88 -4.01 17.83
N ASN A 18 12.71 -2.68 17.76
CA ASN A 18 11.58 -2.11 17.06
C ASN A 18 11.65 -2.64 15.63
N ALA A 19 10.76 -3.54 15.28
CA ALA A 19 10.64 -3.96 13.91
C ALA A 19 9.94 -2.82 13.17
N GLN A 20 10.55 -2.42 12.03
CA GLN A 20 9.95 -1.48 11.11
C GLN A 20 8.65 -2.07 10.56
N GLU A 21 7.73 -1.23 10.15
CA GLU A 21 6.37 -1.64 9.75
C GLU A 21 6.36 -2.42 8.42
N LEU A 22 7.27 -2.06 7.50
CA LEU A 22 7.32 -2.62 6.15
C LEU A 22 8.40 -3.70 6.01
N LEU A 23 8.11 -4.71 5.23
CA LEU A 23 9.07 -5.68 4.69
C LEU A 23 9.02 -5.58 3.16
N ALA A 24 9.75 -4.61 2.64
CA ALA A 24 9.75 -4.25 1.23
C ALA A 24 10.83 -5.01 0.46
N LYS A 25 10.45 -5.44 -0.74
CA LYS A 25 11.38 -5.83 -1.80
C LYS A 25 11.30 -4.81 -2.92
N VAL A 26 12.43 -4.30 -3.36
CA VAL A 26 12.52 -3.39 -4.51
C VAL A 26 13.12 -4.15 -5.69
N THR A 27 12.57 -3.93 -6.87
CA THR A 27 13.10 -4.46 -8.14
C THR A 27 13.14 -3.34 -9.16
N ILE A 28 14.32 -3.07 -9.73
CA ILE A 28 14.51 -2.07 -10.78
C ILE A 28 14.67 -2.79 -12.12
N ASN A 29 13.69 -2.64 -13.00
CA ASN A 29 13.78 -3.13 -14.37
C ASN A 29 14.27 -2.00 -15.28
N HIS A 30 15.47 -2.15 -15.82
CA HIS A 30 16.11 -1.19 -16.71
C HIS A 30 16.45 -1.76 -18.08
N ASN A 31 15.78 -2.83 -18.53
CA ASN A 31 16.07 -3.54 -19.79
C ASN A 31 15.95 -2.65 -21.04
N GLN A 32 15.24 -1.52 -20.93
CA GLN A 32 15.07 -0.56 -22.03
C GLN A 32 16.21 0.47 -22.11
N ILE A 33 17.08 0.53 -21.09
CA ILE A 33 18.16 1.52 -21.01
C ILE A 33 19.44 0.92 -21.56
N GLN A 34 20.06 1.62 -22.50
CA GLN A 34 21.33 1.23 -23.12
C GLN A 34 22.43 2.26 -22.81
N GLY A 35 23.67 1.80 -22.74
CA GLY A 35 24.82 2.69 -22.56
C GLY A 35 25.03 3.26 -21.14
N THR A 36 24.24 2.81 -20.17
CA THR A 36 24.41 3.18 -18.75
C THR A 36 24.98 1.99 -17.98
N ASP A 37 25.89 2.26 -17.04
CA ASP A 37 26.44 1.24 -16.15
C ASP A 37 25.32 0.67 -15.25
N ALA A 38 25.19 -0.65 -15.21
CA ALA A 38 24.19 -1.33 -14.39
C ALA A 38 24.31 -1.01 -12.89
N SER A 39 25.50 -0.66 -12.43
CA SER A 39 25.76 -0.28 -11.03
C SER A 39 24.93 0.90 -10.54
N VAL A 40 24.50 1.80 -11.44
CA VAL A 40 23.60 2.92 -11.10
C VAL A 40 22.24 2.38 -10.63
N PHE A 41 21.68 1.40 -11.34
CA PHE A 41 20.40 0.80 -11.04
C PHE A 41 20.47 -0.14 -9.83
N ASP A 42 21.57 -0.89 -9.69
CA ASP A 42 21.83 -1.76 -8.53
C ASP A 42 21.93 -0.93 -7.25
N ASN A 43 22.66 0.21 -7.31
CA ASN A 43 22.78 1.13 -6.19
C ASN A 43 21.43 1.75 -5.81
N LEU A 44 20.66 2.22 -6.80
CA LEU A 44 19.30 2.74 -6.58
C LEU A 44 18.42 1.67 -5.89
N GLN A 45 18.42 0.44 -6.38
CA GLN A 45 17.64 -0.66 -5.81
C GLN A 45 18.00 -0.90 -4.34
N GLN A 46 19.28 -1.03 -4.05
CA GLN A 46 19.77 -1.28 -2.69
C GLN A 46 19.44 -0.11 -1.75
N THR A 47 19.67 1.13 -2.20
CA THR A 47 19.38 2.34 -1.42
C THR A 47 17.90 2.46 -1.09
N LEU A 48 17.02 2.21 -2.07
CA LEU A 48 15.57 2.25 -1.85
C LEU A 48 15.11 1.14 -0.90
N GLU A 49 15.56 -0.09 -1.10
CA GLU A 49 15.18 -1.23 -0.26
C GLU A 49 15.61 -1.00 1.19
N GLN A 50 16.82 -0.49 1.40
CA GLN A 50 17.32 -0.12 2.72
C GLN A 50 16.51 1.03 3.32
N PHE A 51 16.26 2.10 2.58
CA PHE A 51 15.50 3.26 3.06
C PHE A 51 14.10 2.89 3.50
N ILE A 52 13.38 2.05 2.73
CA ILE A 52 12.03 1.60 3.08
C ILE A 52 12.04 0.73 4.34
N ASN A 53 12.99 -0.20 4.43
CA ASN A 53 13.02 -1.22 5.47
C ASN A 53 13.63 -0.76 6.79
N ASP A 54 14.51 0.24 6.77
CA ASP A 54 15.23 0.70 7.97
C ASP A 54 14.55 1.92 8.63
N LYS A 55 13.73 2.65 7.86
CA LYS A 55 13.01 3.80 8.41
C LYS A 55 11.81 3.35 9.24
N GLN A 56 11.68 3.92 10.44
CA GLN A 56 10.46 3.87 11.23
C GLN A 56 9.46 4.92 10.67
N TRP A 57 8.35 4.45 10.11
CA TRP A 57 7.35 5.31 9.45
C TRP A 57 6.31 5.86 10.42
N THR A 58 6.06 5.14 11.52
CA THR A 58 5.08 5.52 12.54
C THR A 58 5.65 5.32 13.94
N SER A 59 4.91 5.74 14.97
CA SER A 59 5.24 5.43 16.37
C SER A 59 4.73 4.06 16.81
N LEU A 60 4.05 3.32 15.93
CA LEU A 60 3.53 2.00 16.23
C LEU A 60 4.68 0.98 16.33
N GLN A 61 4.47 0.00 17.20
CA GLN A 61 5.42 -1.10 17.35
C GLN A 61 4.90 -2.35 16.65
N PHE A 62 5.60 -2.76 15.60
CA PHE A 62 5.34 -4.00 14.90
C PHE A 62 6.29 -5.09 15.38
N GLN A 63 5.79 -6.30 15.52
CA GLN A 63 6.66 -7.46 15.69
C GLN A 63 7.18 -7.90 14.31
N LYS A 64 8.29 -8.64 14.30
CA LYS A 64 8.93 -9.06 13.05
C LYS A 64 8.00 -9.84 12.09
N ASN A 65 7.06 -10.61 12.65
CA ASN A 65 6.05 -11.36 11.90
C ASN A 65 4.80 -10.55 11.53
N GLU A 66 4.69 -9.32 12.02
CA GLU A 66 3.58 -8.40 11.70
C GLU A 66 3.94 -7.42 10.59
N ARG A 67 5.21 -7.39 10.14
CA ARG A 67 5.65 -6.52 9.06
C ARG A 67 4.83 -6.75 7.80
N ILE A 68 4.45 -5.65 7.17
CA ILE A 68 3.63 -5.68 5.94
C ILE A 68 4.52 -6.02 4.76
N ILE A 69 4.27 -7.16 4.13
CA ILE A 69 5.02 -7.58 2.93
C ILE A 69 4.59 -6.72 1.77
N CYS A 70 5.54 -6.02 1.15
CA CYS A 70 5.27 -5.20 -0.03
C CYS A 70 6.38 -5.32 -1.09
N ASN A 71 6.00 -5.08 -2.35
CA ASN A 71 6.90 -5.11 -3.50
C ASN A 71 6.79 -3.79 -4.26
N PHE A 72 7.94 -3.22 -4.59
CA PHE A 72 8.09 -2.04 -5.44
C PHE A 72 8.78 -2.46 -6.73
N ASN A 73 8.00 -2.71 -7.78
CA ASN A 73 8.53 -3.10 -9.09
C ASN A 73 8.58 -1.84 -9.98
N ILE A 74 9.77 -1.24 -10.08
CA ILE A 74 10.00 0.02 -10.79
C ILE A 74 10.59 -0.30 -12.16
N THR A 75 9.93 0.16 -13.23
CA THR A 75 10.41 0.03 -14.60
C THR A 75 10.93 1.38 -15.07
N VAL A 76 12.23 1.46 -15.35
CA VAL A 76 12.89 2.64 -15.91
C VAL A 76 12.67 2.63 -17.42
N THR A 77 11.95 3.62 -17.93
CA THR A 77 11.66 3.79 -19.36
C THR A 77 12.63 4.75 -20.04
N LYS A 78 13.19 5.71 -19.24
CA LYS A 78 14.24 6.63 -19.67
C LYS A 78 15.12 7.01 -18.50
N TYR A 79 16.41 7.18 -18.76
CA TYR A 79 17.38 7.73 -17.82
C TYR A 79 18.21 8.82 -18.50
N ASP A 80 18.30 9.98 -17.88
CA ASP A 80 19.15 11.09 -18.30
C ASP A 80 20.32 11.24 -17.33
N ALA A 81 21.49 10.79 -17.74
CA ALA A 81 22.69 10.83 -16.90
C ALA A 81 23.21 12.25 -16.63
N SER A 82 22.81 13.25 -17.44
CA SER A 82 23.25 14.64 -17.25
C SER A 82 22.53 15.32 -16.08
N SER A 83 21.28 14.93 -15.84
CA SER A 83 20.42 15.44 -14.77
C SER A 83 20.12 14.41 -13.68
N ASN A 84 20.61 13.18 -13.80
CA ASN A 84 20.27 12.05 -12.94
C ASN A 84 18.75 11.78 -12.85
N LEU A 85 18.02 12.12 -13.91
CA LEU A 85 16.57 12.00 -13.97
C LEU A 85 16.13 10.61 -14.48
N PHE A 86 15.33 9.92 -13.67
CA PHE A 86 14.69 8.66 -13.99
C PHE A 86 13.24 8.92 -14.39
N THR A 87 12.85 8.49 -15.60
CA THR A 87 11.43 8.40 -16.01
C THR A 87 10.99 6.96 -15.82
N CYS A 88 10.02 6.74 -14.93
CA CYS A 88 9.65 5.41 -14.49
C CYS A 88 8.13 5.23 -14.42
N THR A 89 7.72 3.97 -14.46
CA THR A 89 6.44 3.52 -13.91
C THR A 89 6.72 2.54 -12.77
N ALA A 90 5.84 2.48 -11.79
CA ALA A 90 5.99 1.54 -10.67
C ALA A 90 4.72 0.73 -10.47
N LEU A 91 4.85 -0.59 -10.27
CA LEU A 91 3.79 -1.44 -9.76
C LEU A 91 4.05 -1.68 -8.28
N ILE A 92 3.16 -1.16 -7.44
CA ILE A 92 3.26 -1.26 -5.99
C ILE A 92 2.24 -2.29 -5.50
N GLN A 93 2.73 -3.27 -4.74
CA GLN A 93 1.91 -4.34 -4.17
C GLN A 93 2.13 -4.44 -2.68
N ALA A 94 1.07 -4.67 -1.92
CA ALA A 94 1.13 -4.99 -0.50
C ALA A 94 0.20 -6.16 -0.19
N ASN A 95 0.61 -7.00 0.76
CA ASN A 95 -0.14 -8.19 1.16
C ASN A 95 -0.38 -8.17 2.67
N ARG A 96 -1.53 -8.74 3.07
CA ARG A 96 -1.92 -8.95 4.45
C ARG A 96 -2.08 -10.44 4.72
N PRO A 97 -1.43 -10.98 5.77
CA PRO A 97 -1.67 -12.36 6.17
C PRO A 97 -3.11 -12.54 6.65
N VAL A 98 -3.72 -13.66 6.27
CA VAL A 98 -5.04 -14.07 6.75
C VAL A 98 -4.89 -14.87 8.03
N TYR A 99 -5.67 -14.53 9.07
CA TYR A 99 -5.59 -15.15 10.37
C TYR A 99 -5.68 -16.68 10.31
N ASN A 100 -4.81 -17.35 11.07
CA ASN A 100 -4.70 -18.80 11.19
C ASN A 100 -4.66 -19.55 9.83
N SER A 101 -3.96 -18.98 8.87
CA SER A 101 -3.83 -19.49 7.49
C SER A 101 -2.39 -19.23 6.98
N ALA A 102 -1.96 -19.98 5.99
CA ALA A 102 -0.74 -19.70 5.24
C ALA A 102 -0.98 -18.74 4.05
N TYR A 103 -2.22 -18.27 3.87
CA TYR A 103 -2.62 -17.42 2.77
C TYR A 103 -2.35 -15.93 3.06
N ASN A 104 -1.78 -15.25 2.06
CA ASN A 104 -1.61 -13.79 2.08
C ASN A 104 -2.56 -13.18 1.04
N SER A 105 -3.49 -12.36 1.51
CA SER A 105 -4.43 -11.66 0.66
C SER A 105 -3.84 -10.34 0.18
N THR A 106 -4.10 -9.97 -1.07
CA THR A 106 -3.65 -8.68 -1.62
C THR A 106 -4.38 -7.53 -0.92
N LEU A 107 -3.63 -6.68 -0.25
CA LEU A 107 -4.11 -5.46 0.40
C LEU A 107 -4.19 -4.28 -0.56
N TYR A 108 -3.18 -4.15 -1.40
CA TYR A 108 -3.03 -3.10 -2.40
C TYR A 108 -2.27 -3.63 -3.61
N ASN A 109 -2.72 -3.29 -4.80
CA ASN A 109 -2.01 -3.56 -6.05
C ASN A 109 -2.42 -2.53 -7.09
N ASN A 110 -1.53 -1.59 -7.40
CA ASN A 110 -1.80 -0.56 -8.39
C ASN A 110 -0.53 -0.09 -9.09
N LYS A 111 -0.70 0.38 -10.32
CA LYS A 111 0.37 0.94 -11.14
C LYS A 111 0.37 2.47 -11.03
N ASP A 112 1.52 3.03 -10.67
CA ASP A 112 1.82 4.46 -10.76
C ASP A 112 2.52 4.74 -12.10
N GLY A 113 1.89 5.55 -12.96
CA GLY A 113 2.44 5.97 -14.25
C GLY A 113 3.39 7.17 -14.14
N ASP A 114 3.38 7.88 -13.02
CA ASP A 114 4.11 9.14 -12.78
C ASP A 114 5.24 8.96 -11.73
N PHE A 115 5.91 7.82 -11.74
CA PHE A 115 6.96 7.48 -10.78
C PHE A 115 8.34 8.02 -11.20
N ASN A 116 8.39 9.32 -11.55
CA ASN A 116 9.61 9.99 -12.01
C ASN A 116 10.32 10.67 -10.85
N PHE A 117 11.66 10.63 -10.85
CA PHE A 117 12.48 11.20 -9.79
C PHE A 117 13.92 11.46 -10.24
N GLU A 118 14.65 12.25 -9.47
CA GLU A 118 16.10 12.41 -9.58
C GLU A 118 16.80 11.58 -8.51
N PHE A 119 17.90 10.93 -8.87
CA PHE A 119 18.76 10.17 -7.96
C PHE A 119 20.18 10.09 -8.51
N ALA A 120 21.15 10.59 -7.76
CA ALA A 120 22.57 10.39 -8.06
C ALA A 120 23.09 9.15 -7.30
N GLN A 121 24.03 8.45 -7.93
CA GLN A 121 24.66 7.28 -7.30
C GLN A 121 25.29 7.67 -5.95
N PHE A 122 24.99 6.90 -4.92
CA PHE A 122 25.40 7.11 -3.52
C PHE A 122 24.66 8.24 -2.77
N ASP A 123 23.58 8.81 -3.32
CA ASP A 123 22.74 9.72 -2.58
C ASP A 123 22.21 9.06 -1.31
N GLN A 124 22.20 9.83 -0.21
CA GLN A 124 21.56 9.43 1.03
C GLN A 124 20.13 9.93 1.06
N LEU A 125 19.18 8.99 1.19
CA LEU A 125 17.77 9.33 1.24
C LEU A 125 17.37 9.74 2.66
N ASN A 126 16.98 11.00 2.82
CA ASN A 126 16.42 11.54 4.05
C ASN A 126 15.02 12.08 3.79
N PHE A 127 14.06 11.71 4.62
CA PHE A 127 12.70 12.19 4.52
C PHE A 127 12.31 12.96 5.77
N ASN A 128 11.88 14.20 5.57
CA ASN A 128 11.29 15.05 6.58
C ASN A 128 9.86 15.40 6.17
N GLU A 129 8.89 15.05 7.03
CA GLU A 129 7.46 15.26 6.77
C GLU A 129 7.07 16.75 6.76
N GLU A 130 7.81 17.57 7.51
CA GLU A 130 7.56 19.01 7.58
C GLU A 130 8.11 19.78 6.37
N GLN A 131 9.09 19.20 5.66
CA GLN A 131 9.73 19.82 4.51
C GLN A 131 9.92 18.78 3.40
N ILE A 132 9.00 18.79 2.43
CA ILE A 132 9.04 17.90 1.27
C ILE A 132 9.83 18.59 0.17
N ASP A 133 11.10 18.22 0.02
CA ASP A 133 12.05 18.79 -0.93
C ASP A 133 12.65 17.78 -1.91
N ASN A 134 12.43 16.48 -1.69
CA ASN A 134 12.97 15.42 -2.55
C ASN A 134 11.85 14.52 -3.07
N GLN A 135 11.76 14.40 -4.39
CA GLN A 135 10.71 13.65 -5.08
C GLN A 135 10.75 12.16 -4.74
N LEU A 136 11.94 11.52 -4.75
CA LEU A 136 12.06 10.09 -4.52
C LEU A 136 11.62 9.71 -3.11
N THR A 137 12.05 10.47 -2.10
CA THR A 137 11.65 10.21 -0.71
C THR A 137 10.17 10.50 -0.47
N ALA A 138 9.60 11.50 -1.16
CA ALA A 138 8.15 11.77 -1.11
C ALA A 138 7.34 10.61 -1.72
N LEU A 139 7.76 10.05 -2.86
CA LEU A 139 7.13 8.88 -3.48
C LEU A 139 7.10 7.68 -2.53
N ILE A 140 8.24 7.37 -1.94
CA ILE A 140 8.34 6.24 -1.01
C ILE A 140 7.51 6.48 0.26
N ALA A 141 7.57 7.68 0.83
CA ALA A 141 6.79 8.03 2.02
C ALA A 141 5.28 7.96 1.77
N TYR A 142 4.82 8.40 0.59
CA TYR A 142 3.43 8.27 0.18
C TYR A 142 2.97 6.82 0.23
N TYR A 143 3.71 5.90 -0.41
CA TYR A 143 3.32 4.49 -0.43
C TYR A 143 3.48 3.83 0.93
N ALA A 144 4.47 4.22 1.72
CA ALA A 144 4.63 3.72 3.08
C ALA A 144 3.41 4.08 3.94
N TYR A 145 3.00 5.35 3.96
CA TYR A 145 1.82 5.78 4.73
C TYR A 145 0.53 5.18 4.19
N LEU A 146 0.36 5.12 2.87
CA LEU A 146 -0.82 4.52 2.25
C LEU A 146 -0.97 3.05 2.65
N ILE A 147 0.09 2.25 2.48
CA ILE A 147 0.09 0.81 2.78
C ILE A 147 -0.15 0.56 4.28
N ILE A 148 0.54 1.29 5.16
CA ILE A 148 0.37 1.15 6.61
C ILE A 148 -1.05 1.55 7.02
N GLY A 149 -1.57 2.66 6.51
CA GLY A 149 -2.92 3.12 6.82
C GLY A 149 -4.00 2.15 6.34
N MET A 150 -3.90 1.64 5.10
CA MET A 150 -4.82 0.63 4.59
C MET A 150 -4.73 -0.69 5.39
N ASN A 151 -3.52 -1.07 5.81
CA ASN A 151 -3.35 -2.25 6.67
C ASN A 151 -4.06 -2.07 8.01
N LEU A 152 -3.96 -0.90 8.64
CA LEU A 152 -4.65 -0.59 9.89
C LEU A 152 -6.17 -0.58 9.72
N ASP A 153 -6.69 -0.03 8.61
CA ASP A 153 -8.12 -0.10 8.26
C ASP A 153 -8.61 -1.55 8.13
N SER A 154 -7.76 -2.48 7.70
CA SER A 154 -8.10 -3.90 7.58
C SER A 154 -8.20 -4.64 8.93
N PHE A 155 -7.70 -4.06 10.02
CA PHE A 155 -7.75 -4.63 11.37
C PHE A 155 -8.78 -3.95 12.29
N SER A 156 -9.09 -2.67 12.04
CA SER A 156 -10.04 -1.88 12.83
C SER A 156 -10.78 -0.88 11.94
N PRO A 157 -12.09 -0.66 12.12
CA PRO A 157 -12.82 0.34 11.36
C PRO A 157 -12.16 1.72 11.47
N MET A 158 -11.80 2.31 10.33
CA MET A 158 -11.06 3.60 10.27
C MET A 158 -9.75 3.61 11.07
N GLY A 159 -9.13 2.44 11.31
CA GLY A 159 -7.94 2.32 12.15
C GLY A 159 -6.70 3.03 11.60
N GLY A 160 -6.67 3.26 10.30
CA GLY A 160 -5.58 3.97 9.61
C GLY A 160 -5.75 5.49 9.53
N GLU A 161 -6.77 6.09 10.15
CA GLU A 161 -7.13 7.52 9.99
C GLU A 161 -5.92 8.45 10.13
N ASP A 162 -5.18 8.36 11.22
CA ASP A 162 -4.05 9.26 11.50
C ASP A 162 -2.94 9.13 10.46
N ILE A 163 -2.64 7.90 10.03
CA ILE A 163 -1.56 7.64 9.06
C ILE A 163 -1.99 8.07 7.65
N LEU A 164 -3.24 7.81 7.28
CA LEU A 164 -3.80 8.24 6.00
C LEU A 164 -3.92 9.76 5.93
N GLN A 165 -4.21 10.44 7.05
CA GLN A 165 -4.19 11.89 7.11
C GLN A 165 -2.78 12.44 6.87
N ARG A 166 -1.73 11.79 7.42
CA ARG A 166 -0.33 12.14 7.11
C ARG A 166 -0.02 11.93 5.62
N CYS A 167 -0.53 10.86 5.01
CA CYS A 167 -0.41 10.61 3.58
C CYS A 167 -1.06 11.74 2.75
N LEU A 168 -2.25 12.18 3.13
CA LEU A 168 -2.95 13.31 2.47
C LEU A 168 -2.19 14.63 2.65
N ASN A 169 -1.66 14.91 3.84
CA ASN A 169 -0.85 16.08 4.12
C ASN A 169 0.44 16.09 3.28
N LEU A 170 1.11 14.93 3.16
CA LEU A 170 2.28 14.77 2.32
C LEU A 170 1.97 15.13 0.87
N VAL A 171 0.87 14.61 0.30
CA VAL A 171 0.46 14.90 -1.08
C VAL A 171 0.22 16.39 -1.27
N ASN A 172 -0.44 17.06 -0.32
CA ASN A 172 -0.67 18.50 -0.37
C ASN A 172 0.65 19.30 -0.34
N ASN A 173 1.62 18.88 0.48
CA ASN A 173 2.92 19.54 0.58
C ASN A 173 3.80 19.25 -0.65
N ALA A 174 3.68 18.06 -1.25
CA ALA A 174 4.45 17.64 -2.43
C ALA A 174 4.00 18.34 -3.74
N GLN A 175 2.88 19.08 -3.75
CA GLN A 175 2.43 19.85 -4.91
C GLN A 175 3.46 20.92 -5.37
N ASN A 176 4.37 21.33 -4.49
CA ASN A 176 5.44 22.26 -4.82
C ASN A 176 6.64 21.60 -5.56
N LEU A 177 6.69 20.28 -5.58
CA LEU A 177 7.66 19.56 -6.38
C LEU A 177 7.31 19.69 -7.87
N ASN A 178 8.33 19.86 -8.72
CA ASN A 178 8.14 20.01 -10.17
C ASN A 178 7.94 18.66 -10.89
N PHE A 179 7.13 17.77 -10.28
CA PHE A 179 6.82 16.45 -10.81
C PHE A 179 5.31 16.22 -10.85
N THR A 180 4.87 15.38 -11.79
CA THR A 180 3.45 15.00 -11.95
C THR A 180 2.98 14.02 -10.88
N GLY A 181 1.66 13.93 -10.72
CA GLY A 181 1.00 12.96 -9.87
C GLY A 181 0.63 13.46 -8.47
N TRP A 182 0.97 14.71 -8.11
CA TRP A 182 0.68 15.31 -6.81
C TRP A 182 -0.49 16.29 -6.81
N LYS A 183 -0.91 16.79 -7.97
CA LYS A 183 -1.90 17.87 -8.06
C LYS A 183 -3.26 17.34 -8.48
N ALA A 184 -4.32 17.97 -7.94
CA ALA A 184 -5.67 17.82 -8.45
C ALA A 184 -5.73 18.20 -9.95
N PHE A 185 -6.61 17.56 -10.69
CA PHE A 185 -6.88 17.85 -12.10
C PHE A 185 -5.75 17.51 -13.10
N GLU A 186 -4.63 16.94 -12.66
CA GLU A 186 -3.63 16.40 -13.61
C GLU A 186 -4.15 15.12 -14.26
N ASN A 187 -4.64 14.19 -13.48
CA ASN A 187 -5.43 13.03 -13.92
C ASN A 187 -6.18 12.42 -12.72
N ASP A 188 -7.21 11.62 -12.98
CA ASP A 188 -8.08 10.99 -12.01
C ASP A 188 -7.50 9.70 -11.38
N ARG A 189 -6.31 9.27 -11.79
CA ARG A 189 -5.63 8.05 -11.33
C ARG A 189 -4.30 8.33 -10.64
N ASN A 190 -4.02 9.58 -10.34
CA ASN A 190 -2.77 9.96 -9.68
C ASN A 190 -2.83 9.78 -8.16
N ARG A 191 -1.70 10.01 -7.49
CA ARG A 191 -1.56 9.88 -6.03
C ARG A 191 -2.48 10.81 -5.26
N PHE A 192 -2.68 12.05 -5.76
CA PHE A 192 -3.61 13.00 -5.14
C PHE A 192 -5.04 12.46 -5.20
N ALA A 193 -5.52 12.06 -6.38
CA ALA A 193 -6.89 11.56 -6.54
C ALA A 193 -7.15 10.33 -5.67
N PHE A 194 -6.19 9.39 -5.61
CA PHE A 194 -6.33 8.18 -4.81
C PHE A 194 -6.52 8.49 -3.32
N ILE A 195 -5.60 9.22 -2.69
CA ILE A 195 -5.67 9.46 -1.24
C ILE A 195 -6.80 10.43 -0.88
N ASN A 196 -7.05 11.43 -1.71
CA ASN A 196 -8.15 12.37 -1.51
C ASN A 196 -9.49 11.62 -1.50
N ASP A 197 -9.72 10.75 -2.47
CA ASP A 197 -10.92 9.91 -2.52
C ASP A 197 -11.00 8.98 -1.32
N TYR A 198 -9.90 8.30 -0.98
CA TYR A 198 -9.86 7.36 0.13
C TYR A 198 -10.25 8.00 1.47
N MET A 199 -9.89 9.27 1.68
CA MET A 199 -10.18 10.04 2.89
C MET A 199 -11.50 10.83 2.85
N GLU A 200 -12.17 10.89 1.70
CA GLU A 200 -13.43 11.61 1.55
C GLU A 200 -14.58 10.92 2.30
N GLY A 201 -15.46 11.73 2.90
CA GLY A 201 -16.59 11.22 3.68
C GLY A 201 -17.54 10.29 2.92
N ALA A 202 -17.73 10.52 1.61
CA ALA A 202 -18.50 9.64 0.73
C ALA A 202 -17.87 8.24 0.56
N MET A 203 -16.56 8.11 0.76
CA MET A 203 -15.83 6.85 0.65
C MET A 203 -15.63 6.12 1.99
N LYS A 204 -16.27 6.56 3.08
CA LYS A 204 -16.29 5.81 4.35
C LYS A 204 -16.78 4.36 4.19
N PRO A 205 -17.81 4.06 3.36
CA PRO A 205 -18.18 2.67 3.08
C PRO A 205 -17.02 1.85 2.48
N PHE A 206 -16.19 2.44 1.62
CA PHE A 206 -15.02 1.75 1.06
C PHE A 206 -13.98 1.39 2.13
N ARG A 207 -13.75 2.27 3.10
CA ARG A 207 -12.87 2.00 4.24
C ARG A 207 -13.48 0.94 5.18
N GLN A 208 -14.80 0.96 5.39
CA GLN A 208 -15.49 -0.08 6.13
C GLN A 208 -15.40 -1.44 5.42
N LEU A 209 -15.47 -1.45 4.07
CA LEU A 209 -15.22 -2.66 3.27
C LEU A 209 -13.85 -3.28 3.60
N GLN A 210 -12.79 -2.48 3.78
CA GLN A 210 -11.47 -3.03 4.12
C GLN A 210 -11.53 -3.85 5.42
N TYR A 211 -12.14 -3.31 6.47
CA TYR A 211 -12.29 -4.02 7.73
C TYR A 211 -13.16 -5.27 7.60
N ASP A 212 -14.35 -5.14 7.04
CA ASP A 212 -15.33 -6.22 6.98
C ASP A 212 -14.84 -7.36 6.09
N TYR A 213 -14.23 -7.04 4.96
CA TYR A 213 -13.69 -8.04 4.02
C TYR A 213 -12.59 -8.88 4.66
N TYR A 214 -11.63 -8.21 5.31
CA TYR A 214 -10.50 -8.92 5.91
C TYR A 214 -10.84 -9.52 7.26
N ARG A 215 -11.28 -8.69 8.22
CA ARG A 215 -11.43 -9.12 9.60
C ARG A 215 -12.66 -9.95 9.83
N SER A 216 -13.81 -9.50 9.32
CA SER A 216 -15.07 -10.21 9.46
C SER A 216 -15.26 -11.30 8.41
N GLY A 217 -14.59 -11.19 7.26
CA GLY A 217 -14.65 -12.11 6.13
C GLY A 217 -13.53 -13.15 6.15
N LEU A 218 -12.36 -12.81 5.59
CA LEU A 218 -11.26 -13.76 5.38
C LEU A 218 -10.74 -14.39 6.69
N ASP A 219 -10.52 -13.56 7.72
CA ASP A 219 -10.03 -14.06 9.02
C ASP A 219 -11.06 -14.99 9.69
N GLU A 220 -12.35 -14.72 9.49
CA GLU A 220 -13.43 -15.57 10.03
C GLU A 220 -13.49 -16.95 9.36
N MET A 221 -13.01 -17.08 8.13
CA MET A 221 -12.99 -18.38 7.42
C MET A 221 -12.18 -19.44 8.15
N ALA A 222 -11.20 -19.05 8.98
CA ALA A 222 -10.45 -19.99 9.81
C ALA A 222 -11.35 -20.69 10.85
N ASN A 223 -12.42 -20.04 11.31
CA ASN A 223 -13.38 -20.58 12.27
C ASN A 223 -14.60 -21.16 11.58
N ASN A 224 -15.12 -20.47 10.57
CA ASN A 224 -16.32 -20.85 9.83
C ASN A 224 -16.30 -20.27 8.41
N VAL A 225 -16.00 -21.14 7.44
CA VAL A 225 -15.89 -20.76 6.02
C VAL A 225 -17.21 -20.18 5.45
N GLU A 226 -18.34 -20.77 5.82
CA GLU A 226 -19.65 -20.29 5.34
C GLU A 226 -19.96 -18.89 5.88
N ARG A 227 -19.74 -18.66 7.18
CA ARG A 227 -19.93 -17.35 7.81
C ARG A 227 -18.99 -16.30 7.23
N GLY A 228 -17.72 -16.63 7.04
CA GLY A 228 -16.75 -15.73 6.41
C GLY A 228 -17.17 -15.34 5.00
N ARG A 229 -17.62 -16.31 4.18
CA ARG A 229 -18.12 -16.04 2.82
C ARG A 229 -19.37 -15.15 2.83
N THR A 230 -20.34 -15.45 3.70
CA THR A 230 -21.57 -14.63 3.83
C THR A 230 -21.24 -13.19 4.25
N ASN A 231 -20.27 -13.00 5.16
CA ASN A 231 -19.82 -11.66 5.54
C ASN A 231 -19.16 -10.93 4.37
N ILE A 232 -18.35 -11.62 3.55
CA ILE A 232 -17.78 -11.06 2.32
C ILE A 232 -18.89 -10.66 1.34
N THR A 233 -19.86 -11.52 1.10
CA THR A 233 -21.03 -11.19 0.26
C THR A 233 -21.72 -9.93 0.76
N THR A 234 -22.04 -9.90 2.05
CA THR A 234 -22.75 -8.78 2.68
C THR A 234 -21.99 -7.46 2.54
N THR A 235 -20.66 -7.45 2.78
CA THR A 235 -19.89 -6.21 2.67
C THR A 235 -19.75 -5.73 1.23
N ILE A 236 -19.72 -6.64 0.24
CA ILE A 236 -19.76 -6.27 -1.18
C ILE A 236 -21.12 -5.65 -1.54
N GLU A 237 -22.23 -6.28 -1.12
CA GLU A 237 -23.60 -5.82 -1.37
C GLU A 237 -23.93 -4.47 -0.69
N THR A 238 -23.31 -4.19 0.43
CA THR A 238 -23.55 -2.96 1.20
C THR A 238 -22.45 -1.92 0.95
N ASN A 239 -21.24 -2.21 1.37
CA ASN A 239 -20.16 -1.21 1.44
C ASN A 239 -19.52 -0.92 0.09
N LEU A 240 -19.16 -1.95 -0.71
CA LEU A 240 -18.56 -1.74 -2.02
C LEU A 240 -19.55 -1.07 -2.98
N LYS A 241 -20.77 -1.62 -3.04
CA LYS A 241 -21.86 -1.06 -3.85
C LYS A 241 -22.13 0.39 -3.48
N LYS A 242 -22.29 0.68 -2.18
CA LYS A 242 -22.55 2.04 -1.71
C LYS A 242 -21.42 3.00 -2.03
N ALA A 243 -20.16 2.60 -1.87
CA ALA A 243 -19.02 3.44 -2.21
C ALA A 243 -19.00 3.82 -3.70
N HIS A 244 -19.35 2.86 -4.57
CA HIS A 244 -19.47 3.11 -6.01
C HIS A 244 -20.66 4.01 -6.35
N GLU A 245 -21.81 3.82 -5.71
CA GLU A 245 -23.01 4.65 -5.91
C GLU A 245 -22.82 6.09 -5.38
N ASP A 246 -22.18 6.26 -4.22
CA ASP A 246 -21.93 7.58 -3.62
C ASP A 246 -20.87 8.39 -4.38
N LYS A 247 -19.90 7.72 -5.05
CA LYS A 247 -18.85 8.34 -5.84
C LYS A 247 -18.52 7.55 -7.11
N PRO A 248 -19.38 7.59 -8.14
CA PRO A 248 -19.24 6.76 -9.34
C PRO A 248 -17.96 7.03 -10.15
N LEU A 249 -17.38 8.22 -10.04
CA LEU A 249 -16.15 8.60 -10.75
C LEU A 249 -14.87 8.22 -10.00
N SER A 250 -14.99 7.71 -8.76
CA SER A 250 -13.82 7.24 -8.02
C SER A 250 -13.26 5.96 -8.61
N THR A 251 -11.96 5.93 -8.82
CA THR A 251 -11.27 4.73 -9.33
C THR A 251 -11.02 3.67 -8.24
N LEU A 252 -11.27 3.99 -6.95
CA LEU A 252 -10.98 3.09 -5.83
C LEU A 252 -11.74 1.76 -5.90
N PRO A 253 -13.08 1.73 -6.14
CA PRO A 253 -13.82 0.47 -6.29
C PRO A 253 -13.30 -0.37 -7.46
N GLN A 254 -12.97 0.26 -8.61
CA GLN A 254 -12.43 -0.43 -9.76
C GLN A 254 -11.05 -1.06 -9.47
N ILE A 255 -10.12 -0.29 -8.90
CA ILE A 255 -8.80 -0.79 -8.51
C ILE A 255 -8.93 -1.97 -7.54
N TRP A 256 -9.83 -1.86 -6.56
CA TRP A 256 -10.09 -2.94 -5.60
C TRP A 256 -10.60 -4.21 -6.28
N THR A 257 -11.60 -4.09 -7.15
CA THR A 257 -12.17 -5.23 -7.88
C THR A 257 -11.13 -5.89 -8.78
N ASP A 258 -10.25 -5.11 -9.41
CA ASP A 258 -9.19 -5.62 -10.28
C ASP A 258 -8.23 -6.54 -9.53
N TYR A 259 -7.78 -6.19 -8.33
CA TYR A 259 -6.86 -7.06 -7.59
C TYR A 259 -7.57 -8.10 -6.71
N LYS A 260 -8.90 -8.02 -6.53
CA LYS A 260 -9.68 -8.99 -5.76
C LYS A 260 -10.40 -10.05 -6.59
N LYS A 261 -10.55 -9.85 -7.89
CA LYS A 261 -11.33 -10.74 -8.76
C LYS A 261 -10.98 -12.22 -8.65
N ASP A 262 -9.68 -12.55 -8.65
CA ASP A 262 -9.22 -13.95 -8.61
C ASP A 262 -9.43 -14.56 -7.21
N GLU A 263 -9.21 -13.77 -6.14
CA GLU A 263 -9.49 -14.18 -4.77
C GLU A 263 -10.98 -14.44 -4.58
N LEU A 264 -11.85 -13.54 -5.07
CA LEU A 264 -13.30 -13.71 -5.02
C LEU A 264 -13.75 -14.91 -5.85
N ALA A 265 -13.21 -15.09 -7.05
CA ALA A 265 -13.51 -16.28 -7.86
C ALA A 265 -13.20 -17.57 -7.09
N ASN A 266 -12.08 -17.65 -6.38
CA ASN A 266 -11.71 -18.80 -5.56
C ASN A 266 -12.63 -18.99 -4.34
N ILE A 267 -13.06 -17.90 -3.68
CA ILE A 267 -13.98 -17.95 -2.54
C ILE A 267 -15.33 -18.57 -2.93
N TYR A 268 -15.82 -18.29 -4.15
CA TYR A 268 -17.12 -18.76 -4.64
C TYR A 268 -17.04 -19.99 -5.54
N ASN A 269 -15.85 -20.47 -5.92
CA ASN A 269 -15.68 -21.61 -6.82
C ASN A 269 -16.26 -22.91 -6.20
N GLY A 270 -17.35 -23.40 -6.77
CA GLY A 270 -18.06 -24.57 -6.27
C GLY A 270 -18.70 -24.39 -4.89
N LYS A 271 -18.76 -23.18 -4.34
CA LYS A 271 -19.24 -22.83 -3.00
C LYS A 271 -20.21 -21.65 -3.08
N GLY A 272 -20.91 -21.40 -1.95
CA GLY A 272 -21.93 -20.36 -1.88
C GLY A 272 -23.22 -20.71 -2.63
N THR A 273 -24.26 -19.94 -2.41
CA THR A 273 -25.52 -20.03 -3.12
C THR A 273 -25.43 -19.38 -4.49
N GLN A 274 -26.32 -19.78 -5.42
CA GLN A 274 -26.39 -19.14 -6.73
C GLN A 274 -26.70 -17.64 -6.62
N LYS A 275 -27.58 -17.29 -5.68
CA LYS A 275 -27.95 -15.89 -5.41
C LYS A 275 -26.75 -15.03 -4.96
N GLU A 276 -25.91 -15.55 -4.05
CA GLU A 276 -24.69 -14.84 -3.63
C GLU A 276 -23.74 -14.58 -4.80
N LYS A 277 -23.53 -15.58 -5.65
CA LYS A 277 -22.66 -15.47 -6.84
C LYS A 277 -23.18 -14.44 -7.83
N GLU A 278 -24.46 -14.48 -8.14
CA GLU A 278 -25.11 -13.53 -9.06
C GLU A 278 -25.03 -12.10 -8.52
N SER A 279 -25.36 -11.89 -7.25
CA SER A 279 -25.32 -10.58 -6.62
C SER A 279 -23.90 -9.99 -6.63
N VAL A 280 -22.88 -10.77 -6.22
CA VAL A 280 -21.50 -10.32 -6.24
C VAL A 280 -21.04 -10.03 -7.67
N TYR A 281 -21.36 -10.93 -8.64
CA TYR A 281 -20.98 -10.73 -10.02
C TYR A 281 -21.58 -9.45 -10.62
N GLU A 282 -22.87 -9.19 -10.40
CA GLU A 282 -23.54 -7.99 -10.90
C GLU A 282 -22.90 -6.69 -10.37
N ILE A 283 -22.55 -6.66 -9.08
CA ILE A 283 -21.89 -5.50 -8.47
C ILE A 283 -20.50 -5.28 -9.07
N LEU A 284 -19.66 -6.34 -9.15
CA LEU A 284 -18.33 -6.24 -9.73
C LEU A 284 -18.39 -5.86 -11.21
N PHE A 285 -19.36 -6.39 -11.94
CA PHE A 285 -19.58 -6.07 -13.35
C PHE A 285 -19.96 -4.59 -13.52
N SER A 286 -20.87 -4.06 -12.70
CA SER A 286 -21.30 -2.67 -12.78
C SER A 286 -20.14 -1.69 -12.52
N ILE A 287 -19.24 -2.02 -11.58
CA ILE A 287 -18.07 -1.21 -11.26
C ILE A 287 -17.05 -1.20 -12.43
N ASN A 288 -16.88 -2.33 -13.10
CA ASN A 288 -15.90 -2.45 -14.19
C ASN A 288 -16.44 -2.03 -15.57
N ALA A 289 -17.74 -1.83 -15.70
CA ALA A 289 -18.41 -1.39 -16.94
C ALA A 289 -18.56 0.13 -17.03
N SER A 290 -18.23 0.86 -15.97
CA SER A 290 -18.38 2.32 -15.85
C SER A 290 -17.14 3.15 -16.26
#